data_6555931ddfd9584d64f96fdb188f1cb8
#
_entry.id   6555931ddfd9584d64f96fdb188f1cb8
#
_cell.length_a   1.000
_cell.length_b   1.000
_cell.length_c   1.000
_cell.angle_alpha   90.00
_cell.angle_beta   90.00
_cell.angle_gamma   90.00
#
_symmetry.space_group_name_H-M   'P 1'
#
loop_
_entity.id
_entity.type
_entity.pdbx_description
1 polymer ?
#
loop_
_entity_poly.entity_id
_entity_poly.type
_entity_poly.pdbx_seq_one_letter_code
_entity_poly.pdbx_strand_id
1 'polypeptide(L)'
;NFDSLLVNYPFYQTMVWPPTMGGGCHYMKLEGAYNNDSTFYNTHTGPTTMIGMSRMDYSFPVSFNMFNINIDNSTGNLEYSIEMNINNWYSNPNTVNLDGAIMMNMSKQMQLRQNGMTDIFSIQGILD
;
A
#
# COMPACT_ATOMS: atom_id res chain seq x y z
N ASN A 1 -7.78 4.74 16.02
CA ASN A 1 -8.08 3.63 16.90
C ASN A 1 -8.50 2.46 16.05
N PHE A 2 -7.75 1.35 16.15
CA PHE A 2 -8.16 0.09 15.58
C PHE A 2 -9.38 -0.41 16.34
N ASP A 3 -10.46 -0.61 15.64
CA ASP A 3 -11.65 -1.18 16.21
C ASP A 3 -11.50 -2.71 16.23
N SER A 4 -11.45 -3.27 17.44
CA SER A 4 -11.39 -4.72 17.65
C SER A 4 -12.64 -5.45 17.14
N LEU A 5 -13.69 -4.72 16.78
CA LEU A 5 -14.92 -5.26 16.19
C LEU A 5 -14.82 -5.48 14.68
N LEU A 6 -13.70 -5.09 14.04
CA LEU A 6 -13.50 -5.37 12.63
C LEU A 6 -13.40 -6.89 12.38
N VAL A 7 -14.09 -7.34 11.35
CA VAL A 7 -14.26 -8.77 11.03
C VAL A 7 -12.94 -9.52 10.86
N ASN A 8 -11.90 -8.84 10.38
CA ASN A 8 -10.56 -9.42 10.15
C ASN A 8 -9.54 -8.94 11.19
N TYR A 9 -9.95 -8.78 12.44
CA TYR A 9 -9.09 -8.28 13.51
C TYR A 9 -7.72 -8.97 13.61
N PRO A 10 -7.59 -10.31 13.54
CA PRO A 10 -6.29 -10.97 13.57
C PRO A 10 -5.36 -10.53 12.43
N PHE A 11 -5.92 -10.31 11.23
CA PHE A 11 -5.15 -9.80 10.10
C PHE A 11 -4.67 -8.37 10.35
N TYR A 12 -5.54 -7.52 10.89
CA TYR A 12 -5.17 -6.13 11.21
C TYR A 12 -4.08 -6.03 12.25
N GLN A 13 -3.98 -6.98 13.19
CA GLN A 13 -2.89 -7.01 14.17
C GLN A 13 -1.51 -7.12 13.50
N THR A 14 -1.41 -7.85 12.40
CA THR A 14 -0.16 -7.97 11.64
C THR A 14 0.19 -6.71 10.87
N MET A 15 -0.78 -5.82 10.70
CA MET A 15 -0.63 -4.55 9.97
C MET A 15 -0.45 -3.35 10.90
N VAL A 16 -0.34 -3.54 12.20
CA VAL A 16 -0.13 -2.44 13.17
C VAL A 16 1.19 -1.75 12.91
N TRP A 17 1.13 -0.42 12.73
CA TRP A 17 2.30 0.44 12.64
C TRP A 17 2.77 0.86 14.05
N PRO A 18 4.08 0.87 14.34
CA PRO A 18 4.57 1.17 15.68
C PRO A 18 4.07 2.51 16.23
N PRO A 19 3.56 2.56 17.47
CA PRO A 19 3.11 3.80 18.09
C PRO A 19 4.20 4.88 18.16
N THR A 20 5.45 4.47 18.36
CA THR A 20 6.61 5.37 18.40
C THR A 20 6.90 6.05 17.06
N MET A 21 6.34 5.52 15.97
CA MET A 21 6.47 6.06 14.61
C MET A 21 5.19 6.75 14.12
N GLY A 22 4.22 6.98 14.99
CA GLY A 22 2.98 7.66 14.66
C GLY A 22 1.73 6.80 14.78
N GLY A 23 1.88 5.50 14.98
CA GLY A 23 0.77 4.56 15.15
C GLY A 23 -0.13 4.41 13.92
N GLY A 24 -1.17 3.62 14.04
CA GLY A 24 -2.08 3.28 12.95
C GLY A 24 -1.70 1.97 12.26
N CYS A 25 -1.72 1.95 10.94
CA CYS A 25 -1.41 0.75 10.16
C CYS A 25 -0.27 0.96 9.20
N HIS A 26 0.35 -0.15 8.80
CA HIS A 26 1.12 -0.20 7.57
C HIS A 26 0.19 0.16 6.38
N TYR A 27 0.69 0.98 5.46
CA TYR A 27 0.04 1.19 4.17
C TYR A 27 0.39 0.06 3.21
N MET A 28 1.63 -0.42 3.29
CA MET A 28 2.11 -1.59 2.59
C MET A 28 3.09 -2.35 3.49
N LYS A 29 3.00 -3.68 3.45
CA LYS A 29 3.94 -4.58 4.07
C LYS A 29 4.27 -5.67 3.07
N LEU A 30 5.48 -5.66 2.53
CA LEU A 30 5.98 -6.66 1.60
C LEU A 30 7.33 -7.18 2.10
N GLU A 31 7.37 -8.47 2.39
CA GLU A 31 8.55 -9.15 2.93
C GLU A 31 8.85 -10.37 2.09
N GLY A 32 10.11 -10.68 1.91
CA GLY A 32 10.52 -11.85 1.15
C GLY A 32 12.03 -11.99 1.04
N ALA A 33 12.45 -12.86 0.14
CA ALA A 33 13.84 -13.10 -0.16
C ALA A 33 14.06 -13.28 -1.67
N TYR A 34 15.25 -12.99 -2.12
CA TYR A 34 15.71 -13.21 -3.49
C TYR A 34 17.13 -13.79 -3.49
N ASN A 35 17.71 -14.07 -4.64
CA ASN A 35 19.02 -14.73 -4.76
C ASN A 35 19.07 -16.08 -4.03
N ASN A 36 18.15 -16.99 -4.33
CA ASN A 36 18.02 -18.30 -3.68
C ASN A 36 17.94 -18.16 -2.14
N ASP A 37 17.04 -17.29 -1.69
CA ASP A 37 16.77 -17.02 -0.28
C ASP A 37 17.96 -16.48 0.54
N SER A 38 19.00 -15.99 -0.15
CA SER A 38 20.17 -15.45 0.52
C SER A 38 20.08 -13.98 0.90
N THR A 39 19.16 -13.23 0.25
CA THR A 39 19.00 -11.80 0.47
C THR A 39 17.55 -11.49 0.83
N PHE A 40 17.33 -11.05 2.06
CA PHE A 40 16.01 -10.68 2.55
C PHE A 40 15.70 -9.23 2.24
N TYR A 41 14.46 -8.95 1.89
CA TYR A 41 13.93 -7.61 1.79
C TYR A 41 12.70 -7.41 2.65
N ASN A 42 12.50 -6.18 3.07
CA ASN A 42 11.41 -5.82 3.96
C ASN A 42 11.01 -4.38 3.65
N THR A 43 9.91 -4.25 2.95
CA THR A 43 9.32 -2.95 2.61
C THR A 43 8.11 -2.71 3.49
N HIS A 44 8.29 -1.83 4.45
CA HIS A 44 7.21 -1.37 5.30
C HIS A 44 6.99 0.11 5.08
N THR A 45 5.79 0.51 4.69
CA THR A 45 5.40 1.91 4.56
C THR A 45 4.28 2.24 5.55
N GLY A 46 4.31 3.45 6.05
CA GLY A 46 3.34 3.93 7.03
C GLY A 46 3.65 5.37 7.43
N PRO A 47 2.83 5.99 8.29
CA PRO A 47 3.10 7.34 8.75
C PRO A 47 4.41 7.41 9.53
N THR A 48 5.15 8.49 9.38
CA THR A 48 6.40 8.68 10.12
C THR A 48 6.30 9.93 10.99
N THR A 49 6.62 9.77 12.26
CA THR A 49 6.79 10.89 13.18
C THR A 49 8.20 10.84 13.73
N MET A 50 8.97 11.89 13.53
CA MET A 50 10.29 12.05 14.15
C MET A 50 10.19 13.11 15.25
N ILE A 51 11.05 12.99 16.26
CA ILE A 51 11.10 13.95 17.38
C ILE A 51 11.31 15.36 16.81
N GLY A 52 10.41 16.28 17.16
CA GLY A 52 10.47 17.67 16.71
C GLY A 52 9.95 17.94 15.28
N MET A 53 9.41 16.92 14.60
CA MET A 53 8.81 17.08 13.28
C MET A 53 7.31 16.76 13.30
N SER A 54 6.58 17.36 12.36
CA SER A 54 5.19 17.00 12.12
C SER A 54 5.09 15.58 11.57
N ARG A 55 3.99 14.90 11.90
CA ARG A 55 3.70 13.58 11.32
C ARG A 55 3.62 13.70 9.80
N MET A 56 4.40 12.89 9.10
CA MET A 56 4.33 12.74 7.65
C MET A 56 3.42 11.57 7.31
N ASP A 57 2.52 11.81 6.38
CA ASP A 57 1.60 10.81 5.85
C ASP A 57 1.99 10.49 4.40
N TYR A 58 2.29 9.22 4.15
CA TYR A 58 2.65 8.73 2.82
C TYR A 58 1.49 8.02 2.13
N SER A 59 0.28 8.10 2.68
CA SER A 59 -0.92 7.62 1.99
C SER A 59 -1.19 8.44 0.73
N PHE A 60 -1.94 7.87 -0.19
CA PHE A 60 -2.35 8.53 -1.42
C PHE A 60 -3.70 7.97 -1.88
N PRO A 61 -4.52 8.79 -2.54
CA PRO A 61 -5.74 8.32 -3.16
C PRO A 61 -5.40 7.53 -4.42
N VAL A 62 -6.15 6.46 -4.68
CA VAL A 62 -6.17 5.76 -5.95
C VAL A 62 -7.49 6.07 -6.62
N SER A 63 -7.43 6.63 -7.83
CA SER A 63 -8.61 6.94 -8.63
C SER A 63 -8.60 6.10 -9.89
N PHE A 64 -9.70 5.42 -10.14
CA PHE A 64 -9.90 4.66 -11.36
C PHE A 64 -10.84 5.44 -12.28
N ASN A 65 -10.47 5.55 -13.57
CA ASN A 65 -11.41 6.02 -14.59
C ASN A 65 -12.41 4.89 -14.84
N MET A 66 -13.50 4.94 -14.11
CA MET A 66 -14.57 3.97 -14.28
C MET A 66 -15.36 4.31 -15.55
N PHE A 67 -15.67 3.28 -16.32
CA PHE A 67 -16.64 3.41 -17.41
C PHE A 67 -17.99 3.82 -16.82
N ASN A 68 -18.75 4.61 -17.56
CA ASN A 68 -20.13 4.94 -17.15
C ASN A 68 -20.96 3.66 -17.10
N ILE A 69 -21.22 3.18 -15.91
CA ILE A 69 -22.07 2.02 -15.67
C ILE A 69 -23.41 2.56 -15.22
N ASN A 70 -24.46 2.26 -15.98
CA ASN A 70 -25.81 2.50 -15.51
C ASN A 70 -26.18 1.40 -14.51
N ILE A 71 -26.14 1.72 -13.24
CA ILE A 71 -26.62 0.84 -12.19
C ILE A 71 -28.11 1.14 -12.01
N ASP A 72 -28.96 0.23 -12.39
CA ASP A 72 -30.40 0.29 -12.15
C ASP A 72 -30.84 -0.81 -11.16
N ASN A 73 -32.10 -0.80 -10.79
CA ASN A 73 -32.64 -1.78 -9.84
C ASN A 73 -32.64 -3.23 -10.34
N SER A 74 -32.34 -3.46 -11.62
CA SER A 74 -32.22 -4.79 -12.23
C SER A 74 -30.76 -5.28 -12.25
N THR A 75 -29.81 -4.40 -11.94
CA THR A 75 -28.39 -4.73 -11.88
C THR A 75 -28.15 -5.63 -10.68
N GLY A 76 -27.68 -6.83 -10.91
CA GLY A 76 -27.33 -7.79 -9.88
C GLY A 76 -26.09 -7.38 -9.09
N ASN A 77 -25.23 -8.32 -8.76
CA ASN A 77 -23.96 -8.03 -8.12
C ASN A 77 -22.99 -7.41 -9.12
N LEU A 78 -22.33 -6.33 -8.71
CA LEU A 78 -21.22 -5.75 -9.48
C LEU A 78 -19.91 -6.25 -8.85
N GLU A 79 -19.08 -6.87 -9.66
CA GLU A 79 -17.76 -7.33 -9.25
C GLU A 79 -16.68 -6.52 -9.97
N TYR A 80 -15.75 -5.97 -9.18
CA TYR A 80 -14.61 -5.24 -9.69
C TYR A 80 -13.34 -6.02 -9.42
N SER A 81 -12.56 -6.28 -10.47
CA SER A 81 -11.22 -6.83 -10.34
C SER A 81 -10.21 -5.70 -10.33
N ILE A 82 -9.49 -5.56 -9.22
CA ILE A 82 -8.40 -4.59 -9.07
C ILE A 82 -7.08 -5.36 -9.15
N GLU A 83 -6.27 -5.04 -10.14
CA GLU A 83 -4.93 -5.56 -10.27
C GLU A 83 -3.91 -4.60 -9.64
N MET A 84 -2.91 -5.15 -8.96
CA MET A 84 -1.77 -4.40 -8.43
C MET A 84 -0.46 -4.92 -9.05
N ASN A 85 0.22 -4.06 -9.82
CA ASN A 85 1.53 -4.36 -10.38
C ASN A 85 2.63 -4.11 -9.34
N ILE A 86 3.10 -5.15 -8.69
CA ILE A 86 4.11 -5.05 -7.63
C ILE A 86 5.45 -4.50 -8.16
N ASN A 87 5.83 -4.80 -9.41
CA ASN A 87 7.09 -4.31 -9.96
C ASN A 87 7.13 -2.78 -10.06
N ASN A 88 6.01 -2.15 -10.38
CA ASN A 88 5.94 -0.70 -10.51
C ASN A 88 6.15 0.02 -9.17
N TRP A 89 5.87 -0.63 -8.03
CA TRP A 89 6.24 -0.10 -6.72
C TRP A 89 7.72 0.21 -6.60
N TYR A 90 8.59 -0.52 -7.30
CA TYR A 90 10.04 -0.42 -7.16
C TYR A 90 10.74 0.19 -8.38
N SER A 91 10.02 0.47 -9.46
CA SER A 91 10.63 0.86 -10.73
C SER A 91 10.10 2.13 -11.36
N ASN A 92 8.88 2.57 -11.07
CA ASN A 92 8.24 3.64 -11.84
C ASN A 92 7.46 4.63 -10.97
N PRO A 93 7.73 5.94 -11.00
CA PRO A 93 8.80 6.63 -11.73
C PRO A 93 10.18 6.53 -11.07
N ASN A 94 10.25 6.05 -9.84
CA ASN A 94 11.51 5.97 -9.10
C ASN A 94 11.98 4.53 -9.00
N THR A 95 13.28 4.29 -9.22
CA THR A 95 13.89 3.00 -8.87
C THR A 95 14.19 2.97 -7.39
N VAL A 96 13.57 2.02 -6.68
CA VAL A 96 13.77 1.80 -5.25
C VAL A 96 14.38 0.42 -5.06
N ASN A 97 15.61 0.37 -4.60
CA ASN A 97 16.28 -0.89 -4.33
C ASN A 97 15.61 -1.61 -3.14
N LEU A 98 15.48 -2.92 -3.25
CA LEU A 98 14.92 -3.78 -2.20
C LEU A 98 15.86 -3.91 -0.99
N ASP A 99 17.15 -3.66 -1.18
CA ASP A 99 18.15 -3.72 -0.12
C ASP A 99 17.98 -2.61 0.92
N GLY A 100 18.16 -2.98 2.16
CA GLY A 100 18.12 -2.08 3.30
C GLY A 100 16.72 -1.77 3.84
N ALA A 101 16.71 -1.19 5.03
CA ALA A 101 15.48 -0.85 5.74
C ALA A 101 14.78 0.36 5.10
N ILE A 102 13.55 0.15 4.65
CA ILE A 102 12.71 1.21 4.08
C ILE A 102 11.91 1.94 5.16
N MET A 103 11.51 1.24 6.21
CA MET A 103 10.62 1.72 7.27
C MET A 103 11.06 3.06 7.89
N MET A 104 12.38 3.24 8.13
CA MET A 104 12.93 4.46 8.72
C MET A 104 13.48 5.45 7.67
N ASN A 105 13.38 5.12 6.38
CA ASN A 105 13.93 5.92 5.31
C ASN A 105 12.83 6.78 4.65
N MET A 106 12.71 8.02 5.12
CA MET A 106 11.68 8.96 4.62
C MET A 106 11.78 9.20 3.12
N SER A 107 13.00 9.25 2.55
CA SER A 107 13.18 9.43 1.12
C SER A 107 12.66 8.24 0.33
N LYS A 108 13.00 7.02 0.73
CA LYS A 108 12.47 5.79 0.10
C LYS A 108 10.96 5.68 0.26
N GLN A 109 10.40 6.04 1.41
CA GLN A 109 8.95 6.06 1.59
C GLN A 109 8.25 7.07 0.67
N MET A 110 8.86 8.24 0.47
CA MET A 110 8.34 9.23 -0.47
C MET A 110 8.40 8.73 -1.92
N GLN A 111 9.50 8.07 -2.31
CA GLN A 111 9.64 7.46 -3.64
C GLN A 111 8.58 6.38 -3.88
N LEU A 112 8.37 5.50 -2.90
CA LEU A 112 7.31 4.49 -2.97
C LEU A 112 5.92 5.12 -3.07
N ARG A 113 5.65 6.18 -2.31
CA ARG A 113 4.39 6.93 -2.43
C ARG A 113 4.23 7.51 -3.85
N GLN A 114 5.27 8.09 -4.42
CA GLN A 114 5.24 8.63 -5.79
C GLN A 114 4.99 7.52 -6.81
N ASN A 115 5.67 6.38 -6.66
CA ASN A 115 5.42 5.20 -7.51
C ASN A 115 3.96 4.73 -7.38
N GLY A 116 3.44 4.67 -6.15
CA GLY A 116 2.07 4.26 -5.87
C GLY A 116 1.00 5.12 -6.56
N MET A 117 1.31 6.39 -6.80
CA MET A 117 0.40 7.34 -7.45
C MET A 117 0.37 7.23 -8.99
N THR A 118 1.19 6.38 -9.59
CA THR A 118 1.26 6.22 -11.06
C THR A 118 0.33 5.10 -11.55
N ASP A 119 0.88 4.01 -12.01
CA ASP A 119 0.18 2.92 -12.70
C ASP A 119 0.29 1.58 -11.96
N ILE A 120 0.33 1.62 -10.65
CA ILE A 120 0.39 0.39 -9.83
C ILE A 120 -0.94 -0.33 -9.80
N PHE A 121 -2.02 0.43 -9.70
CA PHE A 121 -3.36 -0.13 -9.61
C PHE A 121 -4.13 0.09 -10.89
N SER A 122 -4.79 -0.95 -11.38
CA SER A 122 -5.69 -0.88 -12.52
C SER A 122 -6.98 -1.66 -12.25
N ILE A 123 -8.04 -1.29 -12.95
CA ILE A 123 -9.29 -2.08 -12.99
C ILE A 123 -9.23 -2.97 -14.23
N GLN A 124 -9.41 -4.27 -14.04
CA GLN A 124 -9.35 -5.27 -15.12
C GLN A 124 -10.71 -5.69 -15.66
N GLY A 125 -11.74 -5.09 -15.24
CA GLY A 125 -13.07 -5.34 -15.80
C GLY A 125 -14.17 -5.31 -14.77
N ILE A 126 -15.37 -5.46 -15.27
CA ILE A 126 -16.59 -5.62 -14.51
C ILE A 126 -17.15 -6.95 -14.96
N LEU A 127 -17.34 -7.85 -14.03
CA LEU A 127 -17.99 -9.12 -14.27
C LEU A 127 -19.47 -8.95 -13.90
N ASP A 128 -20.37 -9.24 -14.85
CA ASP A 128 -21.83 -9.27 -14.64
C ASP A 128 -22.24 -10.53 -13.84
#